data_8ea5cfd48a4c0dabea56c65cae64248e
#
_entry.id   8ea5cfd48a4c0dabea56c65cae64248e
#
_cell.length_a   1.000
_cell.length_b   1.000
_cell.length_c   1.000
_cell.angle_alpha   90.00
_cell.angle_beta   90.00
_cell.angle_gamma   90.00
#
_symmetry.space_group_name_H-M   'P 1'
#
loop_
_entity.id
_entity.type
_entity.pdbx_description
1 polymer ?
#
loop_
_entity_poly.entity_id
_entity_poly.type
_entity_poly.pdbx_seq_one_letter_code
_entity_poly.pdbx_strand_id
1 'polypeptide(L)'
;MRKLLQNSLVKAVIEILDDLKATDISIFDVRGNNGITDNMVICTGTSSRHVGSIAQNLAESCKQQGIESFGSEGVETADWVVVDFGQVIVHVMQQESRDLYQLEKLWG
;
A
#
# COMPACT_ATOMS: atom_id res chain seq x y z
N MET A 1 -12.86 -0.13 19.23
CA MET A 1 -11.50 -0.67 19.37
C MET A 1 -10.92 -1.04 18.02
N ARG A 2 -11.59 -1.91 17.30
CA ARG A 2 -11.15 -2.36 15.98
C ARG A 2 -10.99 -1.22 14.98
N LYS A 3 -11.97 -0.33 14.94
CA LYS A 3 -11.95 0.83 14.05
C LYS A 3 -10.78 1.76 14.38
N LEU A 4 -10.48 1.93 15.66
CA LEU A 4 -9.39 2.78 16.10
C LEU A 4 -8.04 2.20 15.71
N LEU A 5 -7.86 0.87 15.86
CA LEU A 5 -6.63 0.18 15.46
C LEU A 5 -6.43 0.26 13.95
N GLN A 6 -7.49 0.09 13.19
CA GLN A 6 -7.45 0.21 11.74
C GLN A 6 -7.00 1.60 11.32
N ASN A 7 -7.57 2.64 11.92
CA ASN A 7 -7.18 4.01 11.60
C ASN A 7 -5.72 4.27 11.95
N SER A 8 -5.23 3.70 13.05
CA SER A 8 -3.83 3.83 13.44
C SER A 8 -2.89 3.16 12.43
N LEU A 9 -3.27 1.99 11.93
CA LEU A 9 -2.48 1.28 10.94
C LEU A 9 -2.44 2.06 9.63
N VAL A 10 -3.58 2.54 9.13
CA VAL A 10 -3.64 3.34 7.91
C VAL A 10 -2.78 4.59 8.07
N LYS A 11 -2.90 5.28 9.20
CA LYS A 11 -2.12 6.49 9.45
C LYS A 11 -0.62 6.21 9.43
N ALA A 12 -0.19 5.14 10.08
CA ALA A 12 1.23 4.76 10.09
C ALA A 12 1.74 4.47 8.67
N VAL A 13 0.95 3.73 7.89
CA VAL A 13 1.31 3.41 6.51
C VAL A 13 1.45 4.68 5.69
N ILE A 14 0.49 5.60 5.77
CA ILE A 14 0.51 6.85 5.00
C ILE A 14 1.73 7.70 5.38
N GLU A 15 2.03 7.83 6.64
CA GLU A 15 3.18 8.61 7.11
C GLU A 15 4.50 8.02 6.55
N ILE A 16 4.63 6.70 6.58
CA ILE A 16 5.82 6.03 6.06
C ILE A 16 5.92 6.23 4.55
N LEU A 17 4.82 6.06 3.82
CA LEU A 17 4.81 6.26 2.37
C LEU A 17 5.21 7.68 1.99
N ASP A 18 4.72 8.66 2.73
CA ASP A 18 5.07 10.06 2.50
C ASP A 18 6.56 10.30 2.72
N ASP A 19 7.11 9.74 3.79
CA ASP A 19 8.54 9.84 4.09
C ASP A 19 9.39 9.19 3.00
N LEU A 20 8.88 8.16 2.35
CA LEU A 20 9.58 7.45 1.27
C LEU A 20 9.35 8.10 -0.10
N LYS A 21 8.73 9.27 -0.14
CA LYS A 21 8.49 10.05 -1.36
C LYS A 21 7.52 9.40 -2.34
N ALA A 22 6.63 8.54 -1.85
CA ALA A 22 5.54 8.04 -2.66
C ALA A 22 4.60 9.20 -3.00
N THR A 23 4.05 9.20 -4.20
CA THR A 23 3.16 10.27 -4.66
C THR A 23 1.77 9.73 -4.94
N ASP A 24 0.79 10.63 -5.09
CA ASP A 24 -0.60 10.30 -5.42
C ASP A 24 -1.16 9.19 -4.52
N ILE A 25 -0.97 9.35 -3.21
CA ILE A 25 -1.43 8.38 -2.23
C ILE A 25 -2.95 8.49 -2.10
N SER A 26 -3.64 7.40 -2.43
CA SER A 26 -5.10 7.31 -2.35
C SER A 26 -5.50 6.21 -1.38
N ILE A 27 -6.52 6.46 -0.58
CA ILE A 27 -7.02 5.52 0.42
C ILE A 27 -8.48 5.20 0.11
N PHE A 28 -8.80 3.91 0.08
CA PHE A 28 -10.17 3.45 -0.19
C PHE A 28 -10.64 2.55 0.96
N ASP A 29 -11.83 2.85 1.47
CA ASP A 29 -12.50 1.98 2.44
C ASP A 29 -13.24 0.90 1.66
N VAL A 30 -12.77 -0.34 1.75
CA VAL A 30 -13.34 -1.44 0.99
C VAL A 30 -14.02 -2.47 1.90
N ARG A 31 -14.30 -2.09 3.14
CA ARG A 31 -15.00 -2.98 4.07
C ARG A 31 -16.36 -3.36 3.52
N GLY A 32 -16.67 -4.63 3.61
CA GLY A 32 -17.95 -5.13 3.15
C GLY A 32 -18.03 -5.41 1.66
N ASN A 33 -17.01 -5.04 0.87
CA ASN A 33 -17.04 -5.28 -0.57
C ASN A 33 -16.66 -6.71 -0.94
N ASN A 34 -15.59 -7.24 -0.33
CA ASN A 34 -15.11 -8.57 -0.70
C ASN A 34 -14.59 -9.40 0.49
N GLY A 35 -14.50 -8.82 1.67
CA GLY A 35 -14.04 -9.53 2.85
C GLY A 35 -12.54 -9.81 2.90
N ILE A 36 -11.77 -9.31 1.95
CA ILE A 36 -10.32 -9.56 1.87
C ILE A 36 -9.54 -8.60 2.77
N THR A 37 -9.90 -7.33 2.72
CA THR A 37 -9.21 -6.30 3.50
C THR A 37 -10.20 -5.20 3.87
N ASP A 38 -9.81 -4.34 4.80
CA ASP A 38 -10.64 -3.21 5.22
C ASP A 38 -10.31 -1.94 4.43
N ASN A 39 -9.04 -1.73 4.13
CA ASN A 39 -8.59 -0.56 3.39
C ASN A 39 -7.61 -0.93 2.29
N MET A 40 -7.73 -0.23 1.19
CA MET A 40 -6.82 -0.33 0.07
C MET A 40 -6.09 0.99 -0.06
N VAL A 41 -4.76 0.96 -0.15
CA VAL A 41 -3.95 2.16 -0.35
C VAL A 41 -3.22 1.99 -1.67
N ILE A 42 -3.28 3.02 -2.52
CA ILE A 42 -2.60 3.01 -3.81
C ILE A 42 -1.70 4.22 -3.85
N CYS A 43 -0.45 4.02 -4.23
CA CYS A 43 0.51 5.12 -4.37
C CYS A 43 1.42 4.88 -5.55
N THR A 44 2.19 5.90 -5.92
CA THR A 44 3.04 5.87 -7.09
C THR A 44 4.50 6.09 -6.73
N GLY A 45 5.39 5.30 -7.34
CA GLY A 45 6.81 5.51 -7.32
C GLY A 45 7.30 6.00 -8.68
N THR A 46 8.41 6.72 -8.71
CA THR A 46 8.93 7.37 -9.93
C THR A 46 9.62 6.42 -10.90
N SER A 47 10.00 5.24 -10.43
CA SER A 47 10.71 4.24 -11.24
C SER A 47 10.50 2.87 -10.61
N SER A 48 10.89 1.80 -11.31
CA SER A 48 10.82 0.46 -10.74
C SER A 48 11.69 0.36 -9.48
N ARG A 49 12.84 0.99 -9.49
CA ARG A 49 13.73 1.03 -8.33
C ARG A 49 13.06 1.71 -7.14
N HIS A 50 12.40 2.83 -7.39
CA HIS A 50 11.69 3.57 -6.35
C HIS A 50 10.52 2.76 -5.81
N VAL A 51 9.74 2.13 -6.68
CA VAL A 51 8.62 1.27 -6.29
C VAL A 51 9.11 0.13 -5.38
N GLY A 52 10.17 -0.56 -5.79
CA GLY A 52 10.75 -1.63 -4.99
C GLY A 52 11.27 -1.14 -3.65
N SER A 53 11.94 0.01 -3.65
CA SER A 53 12.45 0.63 -2.43
C SER A 53 11.32 1.03 -1.47
N ILE A 54 10.26 1.64 -1.99
CA ILE A 54 9.10 2.00 -1.18
C ILE A 54 8.52 0.76 -0.50
N ALA A 55 8.27 -0.29 -1.28
CA ALA A 55 7.65 -1.50 -0.75
C ALA A 55 8.52 -2.14 0.34
N GLN A 56 9.82 -2.26 0.08
CA GLN A 56 10.74 -2.87 1.03
C GLN A 56 10.85 -2.05 2.32
N ASN A 57 11.02 -0.75 2.19
CA ASN A 57 11.17 0.11 3.35
C ASN A 57 9.86 0.28 4.11
N LEU A 58 8.73 0.23 3.43
CA LEU A 58 7.42 0.23 4.09
C LEU A 58 7.29 -0.98 5.01
N ALA A 59 7.58 -2.17 4.49
CA ALA A 59 7.49 -3.40 5.28
C ALA A 59 8.45 -3.36 6.48
N GLU A 60 9.67 -2.89 6.26
CA GLU A 60 10.69 -2.79 7.32
C GLU A 60 10.28 -1.77 8.40
N SER A 61 9.84 -0.60 8.00
CA SER A 61 9.42 0.44 8.94
C SER A 61 8.20 0.02 9.76
N CYS A 62 7.26 -0.66 9.13
CA CYS A 62 6.10 -1.20 9.84
C CYS A 62 6.53 -2.27 10.85
N LYS A 63 7.45 -3.14 10.45
CA LYS A 63 7.96 -4.18 11.33
C LYS A 63 8.59 -3.60 12.59
N GLN A 64 9.32 -2.50 12.45
CA GLN A 64 9.94 -1.81 13.58
C GLN A 64 8.89 -1.25 14.55
N GLN A 65 7.69 -1.01 14.08
CA GLN A 65 6.57 -0.53 14.89
C GLN A 65 5.67 -1.67 15.39
N GLY A 66 6.09 -2.92 15.19
CA GLY A 66 5.33 -4.07 15.61
C GLY A 66 4.24 -4.50 14.62
N ILE A 67 4.27 -3.96 13.41
CA ILE A 67 3.29 -4.27 12.35
C ILE A 67 3.96 -5.17 11.33
N GLU A 68 3.55 -6.44 11.28
CA GLU A 68 4.14 -7.38 10.34
C GLU A 68 3.31 -7.48 9.06
N SER A 69 3.98 -7.56 7.91
CA SER A 69 3.31 -7.85 6.66
C SER A 69 3.13 -9.35 6.50
N PHE A 70 2.09 -9.74 5.77
CA PHE A 70 1.85 -11.15 5.43
C PHE A 70 2.61 -11.54 4.16
N GLY A 71 3.22 -10.58 3.48
CA GLY A 71 4.02 -10.83 2.31
C GLY A 71 3.94 -9.70 1.30
N SER A 72 4.78 -9.81 0.27
CA SER A 72 4.82 -8.86 -0.83
C SER A 72 4.83 -9.63 -2.15
N GLU A 73 4.13 -9.09 -3.15
CA GLU A 73 4.06 -9.66 -4.49
C GLU A 73 4.52 -8.63 -5.51
N GLY A 74 5.20 -9.08 -6.56
CA GLY A 74 5.59 -8.21 -7.67
C GLY A 74 6.95 -7.53 -7.50
N VAL A 75 7.70 -7.89 -6.47
CA VAL A 75 8.98 -7.23 -6.16
C VAL A 75 10.00 -7.37 -7.28
N GLU A 76 9.99 -8.48 -8.01
CA GLU A 76 10.98 -8.76 -9.04
C GLU A 76 10.93 -7.76 -10.20
N THR A 77 9.74 -7.46 -10.70
CA THR A 77 9.59 -6.50 -11.80
C THR A 77 9.44 -5.07 -11.28
N ALA A 78 8.85 -4.93 -10.10
CA ALA A 78 8.64 -3.65 -9.43
C ALA A 78 7.88 -2.62 -10.28
N ASP A 79 7.02 -3.07 -11.16
CA ASP A 79 6.06 -2.21 -11.85
C ASP A 79 4.84 -1.98 -10.98
N TRP A 80 4.49 -2.99 -10.22
CA TRP A 80 3.33 -3.00 -9.34
C TRP A 80 3.62 -3.97 -8.21
N VAL A 81 3.89 -3.45 -7.04
CA VAL A 81 4.18 -4.26 -5.84
C VAL A 81 3.02 -4.13 -4.87
N VAL A 82 2.57 -5.26 -4.36
CA VAL A 82 1.50 -5.32 -3.36
C VAL A 82 2.10 -5.73 -2.03
N VAL A 83 1.85 -4.97 -0.98
CA VAL A 83 2.28 -5.31 0.37
C VAL A 83 1.03 -5.53 1.22
N ASP A 84 0.89 -6.74 1.76
CA ASP A 84 -0.31 -7.17 2.48
C ASP A 84 -0.09 -7.08 3.99
N PHE A 85 -0.87 -6.23 4.66
CA PHE A 85 -0.88 -6.11 6.12
C PHE A 85 -2.18 -6.67 6.73
N GLY A 86 -2.97 -7.38 5.94
CA GLY A 86 -4.23 -7.95 6.41
C GLY A 86 -5.37 -6.95 6.34
N GLN A 87 -5.43 -6.04 7.27
CA GLN A 87 -6.47 -5.01 7.31
C GLN A 87 -6.22 -3.88 6.31
N VAL A 88 -5.00 -3.75 5.83
CA VAL A 88 -4.60 -2.77 4.84
C VAL A 88 -3.76 -3.47 3.79
N ILE A 89 -4.10 -3.28 2.53
CA ILE A 89 -3.28 -3.75 1.41
C ILE A 89 -2.78 -2.52 0.68
N VAL A 90 -1.47 -2.44 0.48
CA VAL A 90 -0.83 -1.30 -0.17
C VAL A 90 -0.37 -1.70 -1.56
N HIS A 91 -0.79 -0.94 -2.56
CA HIS A 91 -0.34 -1.07 -3.94
C HIS A 91 0.63 0.06 -4.23
N VAL A 92 1.86 -0.29 -4.57
CA VAL A 92 2.89 0.67 -4.98
C VAL A 92 3.13 0.44 -6.47
N MET A 93 2.85 1.44 -7.28
CA MET A 93 2.82 1.28 -8.74
C MET A 93 3.62 2.37 -9.43
N GLN A 94 4.18 2.04 -10.58
CA GLN A 94 4.65 3.07 -11.49
C GLN A 94 3.43 3.72 -12.14
N GLN A 95 3.59 4.96 -12.59
CA GLN A 95 2.47 5.71 -13.17
C GLN A 95 1.85 4.99 -14.36
N GLU A 96 2.68 4.39 -15.22
CA GLU A 96 2.19 3.65 -16.38
C GLU A 96 1.27 2.50 -15.99
N SER A 97 1.66 1.74 -14.96
CA SER A 97 0.84 0.62 -14.47
C SER A 97 -0.44 1.14 -13.83
N ARG A 98 -0.35 2.23 -13.08
CA ARG A 98 -1.51 2.82 -12.44
C ARG A 98 -2.53 3.28 -13.47
N ASP A 99 -2.05 3.93 -14.55
CA ASP A 99 -2.92 4.38 -15.64
C ASP A 99 -3.54 3.21 -16.39
N LEU A 100 -2.76 2.16 -16.60
CA LEU A 100 -3.22 0.99 -17.35
C LEU A 100 -4.29 0.20 -16.60
N TYR A 101 -4.04 -0.12 -15.34
CA TYR A 101 -4.93 -0.99 -14.57
C TYR A 101 -6.08 -0.25 -13.91
N GLN A 102 -5.91 1.02 -13.60
CA GLN A 102 -6.97 1.89 -13.06
C GLN A 102 -7.72 1.27 -11.88
N LEU A 103 -6.96 0.80 -10.89
CA LEU A 103 -7.54 0.15 -9.71
C LEU A 103 -8.51 1.07 -8.96
N GLU A 104 -8.28 2.37 -9.01
CA GLU A 104 -9.14 3.35 -8.35
C GLU A 104 -10.59 3.25 -8.81
N LYS A 105 -10.81 2.84 -10.04
CA LYS A 105 -12.15 2.68 -10.60
C LYS A 105 -12.90 1.51 -9.99
N LEU A 106 -12.15 0.52 -9.49
CA LEU A 106 -12.75 -0.66 -8.85
C LEU A 106 -13.25 -0.33 -7.45
N TRP A 107 -12.59 0.58 -6.75
CA TRP A 107 -12.82 0.85 -5.35
C TRP A 107 -13.38 2.25 -5.08
N GLY A 108 -13.21 3.13 -6.02
CA GLY A 108 -13.73 4.49 -5.95
C GLY A 108 -15.06 4.61 -6.67
#